data_dc7594e7e1fc43905d24729736b62c2d
#
_entry.id   dc7594e7e1fc43905d24729736b62c2d
#
_cell.length_a   1.000
_cell.length_b   1.000
_cell.length_c   1.000
_cell.angle_alpha   90.00
_cell.angle_beta   90.00
_cell.angle_gamma   90.00
#
_symmetry.space_group_name_H-M   'P 1'
#
loop_
_entity.id
_entity.type
_entity.pdbx_description
1 polymer ?
#
loop_
_entity_poly.entity_id
_entity_poly.type
_entity_poly.pdbx_seq_one_letter_code
_entity_poly.pdbx_strand_id
1 'polypeptide(L)'
;MVEPKKILSELLRVGSKAIVSFPNFGHWKIRLQLLLKGRMPITEGLPYSWYDTPNIHFFTLKDFQNLCNEMNIVIENSIGLTSKGKQFPIDGSLLSANIITSEAIFLLSYKDFEPIKIKSSNKIFAKNSAIVN
;
A
#
# COMPACT_ATOMS: atom_id res chain seq x y z
N MET A 1 8.54 -18.22 -6.93
CA MET A 1 7.87 -17.67 -5.73
C MET A 1 8.12 -16.18 -5.71
N VAL A 2 7.09 -15.38 -5.71
CA VAL A 2 7.26 -13.92 -5.80
C VAL A 2 7.52 -13.37 -4.40
N GLU A 3 8.68 -12.71 -4.19
CA GLU A 3 9.09 -12.16 -2.90
C GLU A 3 8.52 -10.75 -2.72
N PRO A 4 7.68 -10.47 -1.70
CA PRO A 4 7.07 -9.17 -1.48
C PRO A 4 8.08 -8.03 -1.37
N LYS A 5 9.22 -8.24 -0.71
CA LYS A 5 10.31 -7.26 -0.60
C LYS A 5 10.85 -6.84 -1.96
N LYS A 6 11.05 -7.81 -2.85
CA LYS A 6 11.54 -7.56 -4.21
C LYS A 6 10.53 -6.80 -5.06
N ILE A 7 9.24 -7.15 -4.95
CA ILE A 7 8.18 -6.42 -5.66
C ILE A 7 8.15 -4.96 -5.22
N LEU A 8 8.13 -4.69 -3.91
CA LEU A 8 8.08 -3.32 -3.38
C LEU A 8 9.30 -2.50 -3.80
N SER A 9 10.51 -3.09 -3.74
CA SER A 9 11.71 -2.40 -4.21
C SER A 9 11.68 -2.11 -5.70
N GLU A 10 11.19 -3.01 -6.56
CA GLU A 10 11.06 -2.77 -7.98
C GLU A 10 9.98 -1.72 -8.31
N LEU A 11 8.85 -1.75 -7.64
CA LEU A 11 7.81 -0.72 -7.82
C LEU A 11 8.33 0.68 -7.50
N LEU A 12 9.06 0.83 -6.39
CA LEU A 12 9.64 2.11 -5.98
C LEU A 12 10.95 2.45 -6.71
N ARG A 13 11.58 1.50 -7.39
CA ARG A 13 12.70 1.77 -8.30
C ARG A 13 12.21 2.39 -9.62
N VAL A 14 11.08 1.92 -10.14
CA VAL A 14 10.51 2.39 -11.41
C VAL A 14 9.73 3.69 -11.21
N GLY A 15 9.00 3.81 -10.10
CA GLY A 15 8.18 4.98 -9.76
C GLY A 15 8.67 5.67 -8.49
N SER A 16 8.52 7.00 -8.44
CA SER A 16 8.76 7.78 -7.22
C SER A 16 7.79 7.45 -6.09
N LYS A 17 6.61 6.96 -6.47
CA LYS A 17 5.54 6.53 -5.58
C LYS A 17 4.91 5.24 -6.10
N ALA A 18 4.42 4.42 -5.19
CA ALA A 18 3.71 3.18 -5.51
C ALA A 18 2.38 3.12 -4.77
N ILE A 19 1.36 2.60 -5.43
CA ILE A 19 0.07 2.28 -4.80
C ILE A 19 -0.02 0.76 -4.68
N VAL A 20 -0.30 0.29 -3.47
CA VAL A 20 -0.46 -1.14 -3.17
C VAL A 20 -1.80 -1.34 -2.49
N SER A 21 -2.56 -2.31 -2.95
CA SER A 21 -3.80 -2.76 -2.30
C SER A 21 -3.74 -4.25 -2.00
N PHE A 22 -4.36 -4.64 -0.89
CA PHE A 22 -4.45 -6.03 -0.47
C PHE A 22 -5.60 -6.28 0.51
N PRO A 23 -6.15 -7.51 0.54
CA PRO A 23 -7.11 -7.92 1.55
C PRO A 23 -6.42 -8.09 2.90
N ASN A 24 -7.03 -7.56 3.96
CA ASN A 24 -6.50 -7.65 5.32
C ASN A 24 -6.90 -8.96 6.00
N PHE A 25 -5.96 -9.87 6.18
CA PHE A 25 -6.19 -11.12 6.90
C PHE A 25 -6.43 -10.93 8.41
N GLY A 26 -6.14 -9.75 8.96
CA GLY A 26 -6.41 -9.38 10.35
C GLY A 26 -7.87 -8.98 10.65
N HIS A 27 -8.75 -8.94 9.66
CA HIS A 27 -10.15 -8.56 9.82
C HIS A 27 -10.90 -9.45 10.82
N TRP A 28 -11.79 -8.88 11.62
CA TRP A 28 -12.46 -9.58 12.71
C TRP A 28 -13.25 -10.83 12.29
N LYS A 29 -13.91 -10.81 11.13
CA LYS A 29 -14.64 -11.98 10.61
C LYS A 29 -13.71 -13.16 10.33
N ILE A 30 -12.52 -12.89 9.80
CA ILE A 30 -11.49 -13.90 9.52
C ILE A 30 -11.01 -14.51 10.84
N ARG A 31 -10.68 -13.67 11.82
CA ARG A 31 -10.24 -14.12 13.15
C ARG A 31 -11.31 -14.98 13.82
N LEU A 32 -12.58 -14.55 13.78
CA LEU A 32 -13.69 -15.27 14.37
C LEU A 32 -13.92 -16.63 13.69
N GLN A 33 -13.85 -16.69 12.36
CA GLN A 33 -14.00 -17.95 11.63
C GLN A 33 -12.86 -18.93 11.93
N LEU A 34 -11.62 -18.45 12.02
CA LEU A 34 -10.49 -19.28 12.42
C LEU A 34 -10.66 -19.81 13.84
N LEU A 35 -11.07 -18.94 14.77
CA LEU A 35 -11.26 -19.31 16.18
C LEU A 35 -12.36 -20.35 16.36
N LEU A 36 -13.51 -20.17 15.70
CA LEU A 36 -14.69 -21.01 15.92
C LEU A 36 -14.71 -22.26 15.05
N LYS A 37 -14.18 -22.19 13.82
CA LYS A 37 -14.26 -23.29 12.84
C LYS A 37 -12.96 -24.04 12.62
N GLY A 38 -11.82 -23.47 13.03
CA GLY A 38 -10.49 -24.05 12.79
C GLY A 38 -10.17 -24.28 11.30
N ARG A 39 -10.83 -23.55 10.39
CA ARG A 39 -10.66 -23.65 8.93
C ARG A 39 -10.31 -22.30 8.33
N MET A 40 -9.58 -22.31 7.20
CA MET A 40 -9.31 -21.09 6.45
C MET A 40 -10.62 -20.42 6.05
N PRO A 41 -10.75 -19.14 6.37
CA PRO A 41 -11.99 -18.41 6.16
C PRO A 41 -12.23 -18.13 4.67
N ILE A 42 -13.49 -18.20 4.27
CA ILE A 42 -13.96 -17.68 2.99
C ILE A 42 -14.88 -16.51 3.33
N THR A 43 -14.53 -15.32 2.89
CA THR A 43 -15.26 -14.08 3.15
C THR A 43 -15.41 -13.26 1.86
N GLU A 44 -16.18 -12.19 1.89
CA GLU A 44 -16.29 -11.28 0.73
C GLU A 44 -14.93 -10.72 0.29
N GLY A 45 -14.02 -10.43 1.24
CA GLY A 45 -12.65 -9.98 0.95
C GLY A 45 -11.68 -11.11 0.58
N LEU A 46 -12.04 -12.38 0.89
CA LEU A 46 -11.26 -13.59 0.57
C LEU A 46 -12.20 -14.66 0.04
N PRO A 47 -12.68 -14.53 -1.22
CA PRO A 47 -13.73 -15.40 -1.77
C PRO A 47 -13.24 -16.78 -2.22
N TYR A 48 -11.94 -17.02 -2.19
CA TYR A 48 -11.31 -18.23 -2.72
C TYR A 48 -10.98 -19.25 -1.63
N SER A 49 -10.96 -20.52 -1.98
CA SER A 49 -10.41 -21.55 -1.12
C SER A 49 -8.90 -21.38 -0.95
N TRP A 50 -8.34 -21.89 0.14
CA TRP A 50 -6.91 -21.74 0.46
C TRP A 50 -5.98 -22.32 -0.61
N TYR A 51 -6.44 -23.31 -1.39
CA TYR A 51 -5.69 -23.98 -2.45
C TYR A 51 -5.91 -23.38 -3.85
N ASP A 52 -6.92 -22.50 -4.01
CA ASP A 52 -7.31 -21.92 -5.31
C ASP A 52 -7.30 -20.38 -5.26
N THR A 53 -6.57 -19.81 -4.31
CA THR A 53 -6.50 -18.37 -4.14
C THR A 53 -5.36 -17.77 -4.95
N PRO A 54 -5.58 -16.63 -5.65
CA PRO A 54 -4.51 -15.86 -6.26
C PRO A 54 -3.62 -15.15 -5.21
N ASN A 55 -4.09 -15.05 -3.97
CA ASN A 55 -3.33 -14.45 -2.86
C ASN A 55 -2.29 -15.43 -2.35
N ILE A 56 -1.04 -15.25 -2.73
CA ILE A 56 0.08 -16.14 -2.37
C ILE A 56 0.51 -15.93 -0.92
N HIS A 57 0.31 -14.73 -0.38
CA HIS A 57 0.67 -14.36 0.99
C HIS A 57 -0.52 -13.80 1.74
N PHE A 58 -0.80 -14.37 2.91
CA PHE A 58 -1.77 -13.85 3.84
C PHE A 58 -1.05 -13.03 4.91
N PHE A 59 -1.39 -11.76 5.03
CA PHE A 59 -0.79 -10.85 5.99
C PHE A 59 -1.80 -9.80 6.48
N THR A 60 -1.45 -9.13 7.56
CA THR A 60 -2.29 -8.11 8.18
C THR A 60 -1.76 -6.70 7.87
N LEU A 61 -2.55 -5.66 8.18
CA LEU A 61 -2.08 -4.28 8.09
C LEU A 61 -0.81 -4.05 8.92
N LYS A 62 -0.74 -4.68 10.10
CA LYS A 62 0.43 -4.57 10.98
C LYS A 62 1.68 -5.19 10.38
N ASP A 63 1.56 -6.35 9.74
CA ASP A 63 2.67 -7.01 9.07
C ASP A 63 3.19 -6.17 7.91
N PHE A 64 2.29 -5.58 7.12
CA PHE A 64 2.66 -4.70 6.02
C PHE A 64 3.38 -3.43 6.50
N GLN A 65 2.89 -2.81 7.58
CA GLN A 65 3.55 -1.65 8.16
C GLN A 65 4.95 -1.98 8.70
N ASN A 66 5.10 -3.13 9.36
CA ASN A 66 6.42 -3.59 9.82
C ASN A 66 7.38 -3.81 8.64
N LEU A 67 6.90 -4.41 7.54
CA LEU A 67 7.69 -4.59 6.32
C LEU A 67 8.12 -3.25 5.71
N CYS A 68 7.23 -2.26 5.64
CA CYS A 68 7.56 -0.92 5.17
C CYS A 68 8.65 -0.28 6.04
N ASN A 69 8.55 -0.40 7.37
CA ASN A 69 9.55 0.11 8.31
C ASN A 69 10.92 -0.56 8.11
N GLU A 70 10.97 -1.89 7.95
CA GLU A 70 12.21 -2.62 7.67
C GLU A 70 12.89 -2.17 6.37
N MET A 71 12.10 -1.81 5.36
CA MET A 71 12.57 -1.40 4.03
C MET A 71 12.82 0.10 3.90
N ASN A 72 12.65 0.90 4.98
CA ASN A 72 12.69 2.37 4.95
C ASN A 72 11.71 2.98 3.95
N ILE A 73 10.55 2.34 3.77
CA ILE A 73 9.46 2.82 2.93
C ILE A 73 8.53 3.68 3.80
N VAL A 74 8.21 4.88 3.30
CA VAL A 74 7.25 5.79 3.95
C VAL A 74 5.85 5.49 3.42
N ILE A 75 4.91 5.32 4.33
CA ILE A 75 3.48 5.29 4.02
C ILE A 75 2.99 6.74 4.05
N GLU A 76 2.78 7.32 2.86
CA GLU A 76 2.32 8.71 2.73
C GLU A 76 0.83 8.85 3.01
N ASN A 77 0.06 7.86 2.58
CA ASN A 77 -1.39 7.82 2.80
C ASN A 77 -1.86 6.38 2.88
N SER A 78 -2.95 6.17 3.61
CA SER A 78 -3.57 4.85 3.74
C SER A 78 -5.07 4.95 3.91
N ILE A 79 -5.80 4.13 3.15
CA ILE A 79 -7.26 4.07 3.14
C ILE A 79 -7.68 2.64 3.44
N GLY A 80 -8.57 2.47 4.40
CA GLY A 80 -9.24 1.22 4.69
C GLY A 80 -10.62 1.15 4.05
N LEU A 81 -10.97 -0.03 3.56
CA LEU A 81 -12.30 -0.35 3.09
C LEU A 81 -12.97 -1.35 4.03
N THR A 82 -14.20 -1.08 4.41
CA THR A 82 -15.02 -2.06 5.13
C THR A 82 -15.62 -3.07 4.14
N SER A 83 -16.13 -4.21 4.63
CA SER A 83 -16.85 -5.20 3.81
C SER A 83 -18.06 -4.62 3.06
N LYS A 84 -18.59 -3.46 3.49
CA LYS A 84 -19.68 -2.73 2.84
C LYS A 84 -19.19 -1.67 1.85
N GLY A 85 -17.88 -1.60 1.55
CA GLY A 85 -17.29 -0.63 0.65
C GLY A 85 -17.13 0.79 1.22
N LYS A 86 -17.38 1.01 2.51
CA LYS A 86 -17.19 2.32 3.15
C LYS A 86 -15.69 2.57 3.33
N GLN A 87 -15.24 3.73 2.88
CA GLN A 87 -13.85 4.18 2.99
C GLN A 87 -13.61 4.97 4.28
N PHE A 88 -12.43 4.82 4.85
CA PHE A 88 -11.96 5.63 5.98
C PHE A 88 -10.42 5.71 5.99
N PRO A 89 -9.84 6.80 6.48
CA PRO A 89 -8.39 6.91 6.62
C PRO A 89 -7.88 5.99 7.72
N ILE A 90 -6.70 5.38 7.50
CA ILE A 90 -6.01 4.57 8.52
C ILE A 90 -4.96 5.48 9.20
N ASP A 91 -5.40 6.52 9.89
CA ASP A 91 -4.56 7.51 10.55
C ASP A 91 -4.62 7.48 12.08
N GLY A 92 -5.47 6.61 12.61
CA GLY A 92 -5.68 6.42 14.04
C GLY A 92 -4.99 5.18 14.61
N SER A 93 -5.68 4.52 15.54
CA SER A 93 -5.17 3.27 16.13
C SER A 93 -5.08 2.16 15.11
N LEU A 94 -3.86 1.72 14.81
CA LEU A 94 -3.60 0.59 13.91
C LEU A 94 -4.29 -0.70 14.36
N LEU A 95 -4.50 -0.88 15.68
CA LEU A 95 -5.19 -2.04 16.23
C LEU A 95 -6.65 -2.08 15.80
N SER A 96 -7.37 -0.96 15.92
CA SER A 96 -8.78 -0.87 15.50
C SER A 96 -8.90 -0.96 13.97
N ALA A 97 -8.04 -0.28 13.22
CA ALA A 97 -8.00 -0.37 11.77
C ALA A 97 -7.77 -1.81 11.30
N ASN A 98 -6.84 -2.53 11.91
CA ASN A 98 -6.54 -3.92 11.58
C ASN A 98 -7.72 -4.88 11.80
N ILE A 99 -8.64 -4.55 12.71
CA ILE A 99 -9.83 -5.36 13.00
C ILE A 99 -10.97 -5.04 12.03
N ILE A 100 -11.16 -3.76 11.68
CA ILE A 100 -12.34 -3.29 10.93
C ILE A 100 -12.12 -3.32 9.42
N THR A 101 -10.89 -3.09 8.97
CA THR A 101 -10.53 -3.03 7.54
C THR A 101 -10.59 -4.40 6.91
N SER A 102 -11.37 -4.57 5.86
CA SER A 102 -11.36 -5.79 5.04
C SER A 102 -10.35 -5.73 3.90
N GLU A 103 -10.15 -4.57 3.29
CA GLU A 103 -9.16 -4.31 2.26
C GLU A 103 -8.48 -2.96 2.52
N ALA A 104 -7.20 -2.86 2.25
CA ALA A 104 -6.44 -1.63 2.45
C ALA A 104 -5.71 -1.18 1.19
N ILE A 105 -5.59 0.13 1.02
CA ILE A 105 -4.86 0.78 -0.06
C ILE A 105 -3.82 1.70 0.57
N PHE A 106 -2.57 1.57 0.16
CA PHE A 106 -1.43 2.35 0.65
C PHE A 106 -0.75 3.11 -0.47
N LEU A 107 -0.44 4.37 -0.22
CA LEU A 107 0.46 5.17 -1.05
C LEU A 107 1.84 5.19 -0.39
N LEU A 108 2.84 4.71 -1.11
CA LEU A 108 4.19 4.46 -0.63
C LEU A 108 5.20 5.35 -1.35
N SER A 109 6.28 5.73 -0.66
CA SER A 109 7.48 6.34 -1.22
C SER A 109 8.74 5.89 -0.46
N TYR A 110 9.95 6.11 -1.02
CA TYR A 110 11.16 5.99 -0.22
C TYR A 110 11.38 7.21 0.66
N LYS A 111 11.95 7.00 1.85
CA LYS A 111 12.23 8.05 2.83
C LYS A 111 13.13 9.17 2.31
N ASP A 112 14.04 8.86 1.37
CA ASP A 112 15.03 9.78 0.81
C ASP A 112 14.65 10.29 -0.58
N PHE A 113 13.40 10.08 -1.03
CA PHE A 113 12.94 10.62 -2.29
C PHE A 113 12.62 12.11 -2.15
N GLU A 114 13.65 12.96 -2.22
CA GLU A 114 13.43 14.36 -2.56
C GLU A 114 13.10 14.45 -4.06
N PRO A 115 11.91 14.97 -4.44
CA PRO A 115 11.63 15.21 -5.84
C PRO A 115 12.72 16.15 -6.37
N ILE A 116 13.40 15.73 -7.44
CA ILE A 116 14.35 16.60 -8.14
C ILE A 116 13.58 17.86 -8.48
N LYS A 117 13.86 18.95 -7.75
CA LYS A 117 13.40 20.28 -8.12
C LYS A 117 14.10 20.61 -9.43
N ILE A 118 13.44 20.31 -10.55
CA ILE A 118 13.83 20.85 -11.83
C ILE A 118 13.70 22.36 -11.65
N LYS A 119 14.81 23.00 -11.34
CA LYS A 119 14.90 24.46 -11.47
C LYS A 119 14.58 24.71 -12.95
N SER A 120 13.38 25.19 -13.22
CA SER A 120 13.02 25.64 -14.54
C SER A 120 14.06 26.71 -14.89
N SER A 121 14.98 26.35 -15.73
CA SER A 121 15.98 27.26 -16.25
C SER A 121 15.29 28.15 -17.28
N ASN A 122 14.40 29.02 -16.81
CA ASN A 122 13.79 30.09 -17.62
C ASN A 122 14.81 31.17 -18.04
N LYS A 123 16.12 30.92 -17.84
CA LYS A 123 17.19 31.86 -18.26
C LYS A 123 17.73 31.64 -19.66
N ILE A 124 17.37 30.54 -20.31
CA ILE A 124 17.92 30.25 -21.66
C ILE A 124 17.08 30.91 -22.77
N PHE A 125 15.79 31.18 -22.56
CA PHE A 125 14.93 31.81 -23.55
C PHE A 125 14.92 33.34 -23.54
N ALA A 126 15.40 33.97 -22.48
CA ALA A 126 15.46 35.44 -22.39
C ALA A 126 16.66 36.07 -23.11
N LYS A 127 17.64 35.27 -23.56
CA LYS A 127 18.83 35.78 -24.24
C LYS A 127 18.76 35.78 -25.76
N ASN A 128 17.79 35.11 -26.38
CA ASN A 128 17.62 35.05 -27.83
C ASN A 128 16.54 35.95 -28.41
N SER A 129 15.86 36.75 -27.60
CA SER A 129 14.89 37.73 -28.10
C SER A 129 15.44 39.17 -28.17
N ALA A 130 16.72 39.38 -27.95
CA ALA A 130 17.35 40.69 -28.01
C ALA A 130 18.18 40.91 -29.26
N ILE A 131 18.09 40.07 -30.31
CA ILE A 131 18.79 40.25 -31.61
C ILE A 131 17.77 40.09 -32.71
N VAL A 132 16.90 41.08 -32.89
CA VAL A 132 16.31 41.47 -34.19
C VAL A 132 16.02 42.96 -34.09
N ASN A 133 16.98 43.75 -34.51
CA ASN A 133 16.79 45.06 -35.14
C ASN A 133 17.74 45.12 -36.34
#